data_ef012c0c2cd0c35e11280886bc9b6630
#
_entry.id   ef012c0c2cd0c35e11280886bc9b6630
#
_cell.length_a   1.000
_cell.length_b   1.000
_cell.length_c   1.000
_cell.angle_alpha   90.00
_cell.angle_beta   90.00
_cell.angle_gamma   90.00
#
_symmetry.space_group_name_H-M   'P 1'
#
loop_
_entity.id
_entity.type
_entity.pdbx_description
1 polymer ?
#
loop_
_entity_poly.entity_id
_entity_poly.type
_entity_poly.pdbx_seq_one_letter_code
_entity_poly.pdbx_strand_id
1 'polypeptide(L)'
;MNPNLDYPRSALRLSLVASAVALTLLVGCGAKTEAPEATDKGAQAETPAAQKGGLLSLGKDELARSGLKVEVLQATALTDVVEVTATIQPNADRFARVGAPVEGRVVSVAAPIGAQVRAGQLLAVVESVALGEANATLSAARASARIAEADFKRAEALHADEIIAQKDYLRARAEYEKTAAELRAAEERVRVLGANPSEAGRGGARLSITAPFAGTVVARKATVGELATPSEPMFAVADLSTVWIEANLTEAMLARVRSGAKASVSVDAYPGEVFEGKVTYVAGMLDKASRTVPARIELANKDGRLKPEMFAKARIEAGDAPATERLAVPDDAIVLLQGQPTVFVAEADGFAPRAVELSEKHGGRSVVRSGVAAGERLVVAGAYALKARLLKSQIGSD
;
A
#
# COMPACT_ATOMS: atom_id res chain seq x y z
N MET A 1 52.97 10.45 -18.04
CA MET A 1 53.58 9.16 -17.70
C MET A 1 52.46 8.23 -17.29
N ASN A 2 52.05 7.38 -18.25
CA ASN A 2 51.07 6.29 -18.04
C ASN A 2 51.83 5.04 -17.61
N PRO A 3 51.27 4.16 -16.84
CA PRO A 3 51.29 2.76 -17.31
C PRO A 3 49.93 2.09 -17.29
N ASN A 4 49.69 1.41 -18.42
CA ASN A 4 48.72 0.37 -18.71
C ASN A 4 48.65 -0.70 -17.62
N LEU A 5 47.46 -1.18 -17.33
CA LEU A 5 47.21 -2.45 -16.70
C LEU A 5 46.30 -3.28 -17.65
N ASP A 6 46.92 -4.27 -18.28
CA ASP A 6 46.36 -5.30 -19.09
C ASP A 6 45.45 -6.23 -18.27
N TYR A 7 44.24 -6.55 -18.78
CA TYR A 7 43.44 -7.67 -18.37
C TYR A 7 43.52 -8.80 -19.41
N PRO A 8 43.78 -10.04 -19.02
CA PRO A 8 43.86 -11.16 -19.98
C PRO A 8 42.44 -11.64 -20.36
N ARG A 9 42.22 -11.71 -21.66
CA ARG A 9 41.10 -12.42 -22.31
C ARG A 9 41.38 -13.91 -22.25
N SER A 10 40.63 -14.67 -21.46
CA SER A 10 40.58 -16.14 -21.58
C SER A 10 39.37 -16.54 -22.42
N ALA A 11 39.69 -17.00 -23.64
CA ALA A 11 38.80 -17.68 -24.55
C ALA A 11 38.36 -19.02 -23.96
N LEU A 12 37.07 -19.30 -23.89
CA LEU A 12 36.53 -20.63 -23.63
C LEU A 12 35.86 -21.16 -24.90
N ARG A 13 36.39 -22.29 -25.36
CA ARG A 13 36.08 -22.96 -26.61
C ARG A 13 34.72 -23.66 -26.55
N LEU A 14 34.01 -23.56 -27.68
CA LEU A 14 32.87 -24.38 -28.10
C LEU A 14 33.24 -25.88 -28.03
N SER A 15 32.35 -26.69 -27.50
CA SER A 15 32.29 -28.13 -27.74
C SER A 15 30.88 -28.48 -28.22
N LEU A 16 30.77 -28.68 -29.51
CA LEU A 16 29.64 -29.34 -30.18
C LEU A 16 29.77 -30.85 -29.93
N VAL A 17 28.72 -31.48 -29.41
CA VAL A 17 28.50 -32.91 -29.49
C VAL A 17 27.18 -33.13 -30.22
N ALA A 18 27.31 -33.59 -31.45
CA ALA A 18 26.25 -34.16 -32.23
C ALA A 18 26.01 -35.62 -31.80
N SER A 19 24.76 -36.00 -31.55
CA SER A 19 24.33 -37.39 -31.48
C SER A 19 23.10 -37.57 -32.36
N ALA A 20 23.34 -38.20 -33.49
CA ALA A 20 22.33 -38.76 -34.37
C ALA A 20 21.93 -40.15 -33.85
N VAL A 21 20.62 -40.44 -33.78
CA VAL A 21 20.09 -41.81 -33.66
C VAL A 21 18.86 -41.95 -34.57
N ALA A 22 19.13 -42.59 -35.63
CA ALA A 22 18.45 -43.64 -36.39
C ALA A 22 16.91 -43.76 -36.33
N LEU A 23 16.41 -43.58 -37.53
CA LEU A 23 15.11 -43.92 -38.08
C LEU A 23 15.02 -45.44 -38.29
N THR A 24 14.00 -46.12 -37.76
CA THR A 24 13.60 -47.47 -38.20
C THR A 24 12.17 -47.44 -38.67
N LEU A 25 12.03 -47.58 -39.97
CA LEU A 25 10.80 -47.87 -40.71
C LEU A 25 10.45 -49.36 -40.49
N LEU A 26 9.21 -49.65 -40.18
CA LEU A 26 8.59 -50.96 -40.34
C LEU A 26 7.28 -50.80 -41.11
N VAL A 27 7.33 -51.27 -42.36
CA VAL A 27 6.22 -51.45 -43.27
C VAL A 27 5.53 -52.76 -42.90
N GLY A 28 4.19 -52.75 -42.78
CA GLY A 28 3.37 -53.95 -42.63
C GLY A 28 2.02 -53.76 -43.32
N CYS A 29 1.82 -54.57 -44.35
CA CYS A 29 0.68 -54.63 -45.27
C CYS A 29 -0.68 -54.93 -44.60
N GLY A 30 -1.72 -54.23 -44.99
CA GLY A 30 -2.82 -54.72 -45.82
C GLY A 30 -3.86 -55.61 -45.19
N ALA A 31 -5.10 -55.07 -45.02
CA ALA A 31 -6.34 -55.78 -45.35
C ALA A 31 -7.49 -54.78 -45.46
N LYS A 32 -8.12 -54.76 -46.60
CA LYS A 32 -9.46 -54.16 -46.86
C LYS A 32 -10.52 -54.93 -46.08
N THR A 33 -11.42 -54.23 -45.39
CA THR A 33 -12.76 -54.76 -45.15
C THR A 33 -13.74 -53.58 -45.11
N GLU A 34 -14.86 -53.81 -45.77
CA GLU A 34 -15.94 -52.92 -46.14
C GLU A 34 -16.61 -52.24 -44.93
N ALA A 35 -17.14 -51.05 -45.24
CA ALA A 35 -18.07 -50.30 -44.40
C ALA A 35 -19.49 -50.94 -44.40
N PRO A 36 -20.22 -50.85 -43.34
CA PRO A 36 -21.65 -50.80 -43.37
C PRO A 36 -22.17 -49.42 -42.95
N GLU A 37 -23.22 -49.03 -43.62
CA GLU A 37 -24.00 -47.81 -43.57
C GLU A 37 -24.39 -47.32 -42.20
N ALA A 38 -24.39 -45.99 -42.07
CA ALA A 38 -24.89 -45.26 -40.96
C ALA A 38 -26.42 -45.41 -40.80
N THR A 39 -26.88 -45.79 -39.63
CA THR A 39 -28.24 -45.52 -39.17
C THR A 39 -28.17 -44.44 -38.09
N ASP A 40 -28.67 -43.30 -38.46
CA ASP A 40 -28.96 -42.14 -37.64
C ASP A 40 -29.93 -42.56 -36.48
N LYS A 41 -29.47 -42.50 -35.26
CA LYS A 41 -30.31 -42.44 -34.07
C LYS A 41 -29.73 -41.38 -33.15
N GLY A 42 -30.47 -40.26 -33.11
CA GLY A 42 -30.24 -39.14 -32.24
C GLY A 42 -29.95 -39.56 -30.79
N ALA A 43 -28.75 -39.29 -30.35
CA ALA A 43 -28.41 -39.31 -28.93
C ALA A 43 -29.01 -38.05 -28.28
N GLN A 44 -30.19 -38.23 -27.68
CA GLN A 44 -30.70 -37.31 -26.65
C GLN A 44 -29.64 -37.26 -25.54
N ALA A 45 -29.13 -36.08 -25.26
CA ALA A 45 -28.33 -35.82 -24.08
C ALA A 45 -29.21 -36.13 -22.84
N GLU A 46 -28.93 -37.21 -22.18
CA GLU A 46 -29.48 -37.49 -20.86
C GLU A 46 -28.90 -36.46 -19.88
N THR A 47 -29.80 -35.56 -19.48
CA THR A 47 -29.62 -34.74 -18.28
C THR A 47 -29.42 -35.70 -17.10
N PRO A 48 -28.39 -35.52 -16.24
CA PRO A 48 -28.21 -36.39 -15.07
C PRO A 48 -29.46 -36.33 -14.20
N ALA A 49 -30.19 -37.43 -14.10
CA ALA A 49 -31.35 -37.55 -13.23
C ALA A 49 -30.90 -37.24 -11.79
N ALA A 50 -31.48 -36.20 -11.22
CA ALA A 50 -31.38 -35.89 -9.80
C ALA A 50 -31.77 -37.12 -9.00
N GLN A 51 -30.83 -37.73 -8.29
CA GLN A 51 -31.12 -38.80 -7.32
C GLN A 51 -32.07 -38.19 -6.29
N LYS A 52 -33.29 -38.67 -6.25
CA LYS A 52 -34.31 -38.37 -5.23
C LYS A 52 -33.80 -38.95 -3.91
N GLY A 53 -32.97 -38.20 -3.17
CA GLY A 53 -32.66 -38.49 -1.77
C GLY A 53 -33.97 -38.44 -0.98
N GLY A 54 -34.19 -39.42 -0.08
CA GLY A 54 -35.45 -39.58 0.64
C GLY A 54 -35.88 -38.29 1.35
N LEU A 55 -37.13 -37.90 1.16
CA LEU A 55 -37.79 -36.78 1.83
C LEU A 55 -37.78 -37.02 3.35
N LEU A 56 -37.22 -36.09 4.11
CA LEU A 56 -37.27 -36.07 5.56
C LEU A 56 -38.57 -35.38 6.01
N SER A 57 -39.61 -36.17 6.39
CA SER A 57 -40.79 -35.61 7.00
C SER A 57 -40.54 -35.30 8.48
N LEU A 58 -40.89 -34.09 8.90
CA LEU A 58 -40.86 -33.65 10.30
C LEU A 58 -42.26 -33.31 10.75
N GLY A 59 -42.67 -33.86 11.90
CA GLY A 59 -43.93 -33.49 12.54
C GLY A 59 -43.93 -32.00 12.96
N LYS A 60 -45.09 -31.35 12.97
CA LYS A 60 -45.22 -29.91 13.31
C LYS A 60 -44.61 -29.55 14.66
N ASP A 61 -44.69 -30.42 15.67
CA ASP A 61 -44.13 -30.23 17.00
C ASP A 61 -42.59 -30.38 17.05
N GLU A 62 -42.06 -31.18 16.14
CA GLU A 62 -40.61 -31.36 15.98
C GLU A 62 -39.98 -30.19 15.23
N LEU A 63 -40.65 -29.62 14.26
CA LEU A 63 -40.24 -28.39 13.56
C LEU A 63 -40.06 -27.23 14.54
N ALA A 64 -40.98 -27.07 15.47
CA ALA A 64 -40.92 -26.00 16.46
C ALA A 64 -39.75 -26.13 17.45
N ARG A 65 -39.31 -27.38 17.73
CA ARG A 65 -38.19 -27.66 18.67
C ARG A 65 -36.83 -27.73 18.01
N SER A 66 -36.79 -27.91 16.68
CA SER A 66 -35.53 -28.12 15.95
C SER A 66 -34.74 -26.86 15.63
N GLY A 67 -35.30 -25.66 15.92
CA GLY A 67 -34.64 -24.38 15.63
C GLY A 67 -34.44 -24.13 14.13
N LEU A 68 -35.16 -24.84 13.27
CA LEU A 68 -35.06 -24.69 11.82
C LEU A 68 -35.64 -23.35 11.37
N LYS A 69 -34.84 -22.59 10.62
CA LYS A 69 -35.30 -21.39 9.92
C LYS A 69 -35.30 -21.67 8.42
N VAL A 70 -36.43 -21.40 7.78
CA VAL A 70 -36.60 -21.54 6.34
C VAL A 70 -36.80 -20.16 5.73
N GLU A 71 -35.97 -19.83 4.74
CA GLU A 71 -36.07 -18.57 4.00
C GLU A 71 -36.20 -18.85 2.50
N VAL A 72 -36.84 -17.93 1.79
CA VAL A 72 -36.92 -17.98 0.33
C VAL A 72 -35.61 -17.49 -0.24
N LEU A 73 -34.94 -18.30 -1.06
CA LEU A 73 -33.69 -17.94 -1.72
C LEU A 73 -33.95 -16.84 -2.75
N GLN A 74 -33.42 -15.69 -2.51
CA GLN A 74 -33.48 -14.56 -3.42
C GLN A 74 -32.09 -14.29 -4.04
N ALA A 75 -32.10 -13.90 -5.31
CA ALA A 75 -30.92 -13.39 -5.93
C ALA A 75 -30.47 -12.08 -5.22
N THR A 76 -29.25 -12.04 -4.77
CA THR A 76 -28.67 -10.89 -4.11
C THR A 76 -27.63 -10.27 -5.04
N ALA A 77 -27.68 -8.96 -5.19
CA ALA A 77 -26.66 -8.22 -5.91
C ALA A 77 -25.35 -8.32 -5.12
N LEU A 78 -24.44 -9.15 -5.55
CA LEU A 78 -23.11 -9.29 -4.96
C LEU A 78 -22.10 -8.49 -5.78
N THR A 79 -21.42 -7.58 -5.11
CA THR A 79 -20.27 -6.90 -5.69
C THR A 79 -19.08 -7.87 -5.64
N ASP A 80 -18.44 -8.06 -6.77
CA ASP A 80 -17.22 -8.85 -6.85
C ASP A 80 -16.11 -8.12 -6.06
N VAL A 81 -15.38 -8.84 -5.20
CA VAL A 81 -14.31 -8.27 -4.37
C VAL A 81 -13.01 -9.02 -4.61
N VAL A 82 -11.93 -8.26 -4.58
CA VAL A 82 -10.56 -8.79 -4.60
C VAL A 82 -10.01 -8.71 -3.17
N GLU A 83 -9.71 -9.85 -2.58
CA GLU A 83 -9.05 -9.91 -1.27
C GLU A 83 -7.54 -10.03 -1.45
N VAL A 84 -6.79 -9.15 -0.79
CA VAL A 84 -5.34 -9.05 -0.93
C VAL A 84 -4.69 -8.70 0.41
N THR A 85 -3.51 -9.26 0.65
CA THR A 85 -2.67 -8.87 1.78
C THR A 85 -2.05 -7.50 1.52
N ALA A 86 -1.93 -6.72 2.58
CA ALA A 86 -1.45 -5.36 2.51
C ALA A 86 -0.65 -4.99 3.75
N THR A 87 0.12 -3.92 3.65
CA THR A 87 0.87 -3.34 4.78
C THR A 87 0.49 -1.88 4.95
N ILE A 88 0.37 -1.44 6.19
CA ILE A 88 0.09 -0.04 6.51
C ILE A 88 1.39 0.75 6.39
N GLN A 89 1.38 1.81 5.59
CA GLN A 89 2.51 2.71 5.39
C GLN A 89 2.13 4.14 5.84
N PRO A 90 3.09 4.93 6.31
CA PRO A 90 2.82 6.35 6.53
C PRO A 90 2.49 7.02 5.20
N ASN A 91 1.62 8.02 5.22
CA ASN A 91 1.39 8.85 4.05
C ASN A 91 2.69 9.56 3.67
N ALA A 92 3.31 9.19 2.54
CA ALA A 92 4.61 9.73 2.13
C ALA A 92 4.58 11.24 1.85
N ASP A 93 3.41 11.80 1.47
CA ASP A 93 3.25 13.23 1.27
C ASP A 93 3.24 14.01 2.61
N ARG A 94 3.08 13.29 3.72
CA ARG A 94 3.05 13.80 5.09
C ARG A 94 4.09 13.11 5.99
N PHE A 95 5.18 12.67 5.37
CA PHE A 95 6.31 12.03 6.04
C PHE A 95 7.59 12.77 5.69
N ALA A 96 8.34 13.24 6.69
CA ALA A 96 9.60 13.90 6.48
C ALA A 96 10.72 13.23 7.27
N ARG A 97 11.85 13.04 6.58
CA ARG A 97 13.12 12.71 7.21
C ARG A 97 13.86 14.01 7.43
N VAL A 98 14.06 14.38 8.70
CA VAL A 98 14.67 15.64 9.11
C VAL A 98 16.13 15.35 9.50
N GLY A 99 17.07 15.89 8.75
CA GLY A 99 18.50 15.81 9.00
C GLY A 99 19.11 17.18 9.28
N ALA A 100 20.40 17.22 9.60
CA ALA A 100 21.16 18.45 9.65
C ALA A 100 21.60 18.84 8.24
N PRO A 101 21.40 20.07 7.77
CA PRO A 101 21.87 20.51 6.45
C PRO A 101 23.40 20.70 6.40
N VAL A 102 24.05 20.71 7.54
CA VAL A 102 25.48 20.88 7.72
C VAL A 102 25.99 19.95 8.81
N GLU A 103 27.24 19.51 8.67
CA GLU A 103 27.89 18.67 9.67
C GLU A 103 28.08 19.45 10.99
N GLY A 104 27.82 18.75 12.12
CA GLY A 104 28.00 19.32 13.44
C GLY A 104 27.67 18.36 14.55
N ARG A 105 28.06 18.72 15.78
CA ARG A 105 27.79 17.93 16.98
C ARG A 105 26.41 18.21 17.55
N VAL A 106 25.65 17.17 17.88
CA VAL A 106 24.37 17.32 18.56
C VAL A 106 24.58 17.79 20.00
N VAL A 107 24.10 18.98 20.30
CA VAL A 107 24.22 19.61 21.64
C VAL A 107 23.07 19.23 22.54
N SER A 108 21.85 19.21 21.99
CA SER A 108 20.64 18.86 22.72
C SER A 108 19.61 18.25 21.81
N VAL A 109 18.75 17.40 22.39
CA VAL A 109 17.60 16.78 21.75
C VAL A 109 16.38 17.14 22.56
N ALA A 110 15.43 17.85 21.95
CA ALA A 110 14.23 18.37 22.60
C ALA A 110 13.00 17.48 22.42
N ALA A 111 12.94 16.76 21.28
CA ALA A 111 11.76 15.92 20.94
C ALA A 111 12.10 14.42 21.10
N PRO A 112 11.48 13.71 22.05
CA PRO A 112 11.59 12.26 22.15
C PRO A 112 10.78 11.56 21.06
N ILE A 113 11.05 10.26 20.85
CA ILE A 113 10.22 9.43 19.99
C ILE A 113 8.78 9.34 20.55
N GLY A 114 7.79 9.38 19.68
CA GLY A 114 6.36 9.41 20.04
C GLY A 114 5.82 10.80 20.38
N ALA A 115 6.67 11.84 20.49
CA ALA A 115 6.20 13.19 20.77
C ALA A 115 5.40 13.76 19.60
N GLN A 116 4.30 14.45 19.91
CA GLN A 116 3.59 15.28 18.94
C GLN A 116 4.28 16.64 18.85
N VAL A 117 4.59 17.06 17.65
CA VAL A 117 5.28 18.32 17.35
C VAL A 117 4.46 19.19 16.41
N ARG A 118 4.64 20.51 16.53
CA ARG A 118 4.05 21.51 15.64
C ARG A 118 5.05 21.91 14.55
N ALA A 119 4.57 22.46 13.45
CA ALA A 119 5.45 23.07 12.46
C ALA A 119 6.37 24.12 13.11
N GLY A 120 7.67 24.07 12.78
CA GLY A 120 8.68 24.96 13.35
C GLY A 120 9.13 24.60 14.79
N GLN A 121 8.56 23.59 15.43
CA GLN A 121 8.95 23.18 16.78
C GLN A 121 10.38 22.61 16.79
N LEU A 122 11.18 23.00 17.79
CA LEU A 122 12.56 22.55 17.96
C LEU A 122 12.60 21.04 18.23
N LEU A 123 13.40 20.32 17.45
CA LEU A 123 13.69 18.89 17.61
C LEU A 123 15.05 18.64 18.25
N ALA A 124 16.07 19.35 17.77
CA ALA A 124 17.44 19.27 18.27
C ALA A 124 18.22 20.54 17.99
N VAL A 125 19.35 20.72 18.68
CA VAL A 125 20.33 21.75 18.39
C VAL A 125 21.64 21.09 18.00
N VAL A 126 22.22 21.53 16.87
CA VAL A 126 23.51 21.05 16.34
C VAL A 126 24.50 22.20 16.37
N GLU A 127 25.71 21.98 16.83
CA GLU A 127 26.80 22.92 16.81
C GLU A 127 27.74 22.60 15.65
N SER A 128 27.87 23.54 14.70
CA SER A 128 28.64 23.37 13.46
C SER A 128 29.73 24.39 13.35
N VAL A 129 30.97 23.93 13.14
CA VAL A 129 32.13 24.79 12.90
C VAL A 129 31.92 25.61 11.62
N ALA A 130 31.46 25.01 10.55
CA ALA A 130 31.23 25.68 9.28
C ALA A 130 30.21 26.83 9.40
N LEU A 131 29.14 26.63 10.21
CA LEU A 131 28.21 27.72 10.50
C LEU A 131 28.83 28.83 11.33
N GLY A 132 29.67 28.47 12.31
CA GLY A 132 30.44 29.46 13.11
C GLY A 132 31.31 30.34 12.24
N GLU A 133 32.09 29.76 11.33
CA GLU A 133 32.92 30.49 10.36
C GLU A 133 32.09 31.36 9.41
N ALA A 134 30.98 30.85 8.89
CA ALA A 134 30.08 31.64 8.04
C ALA A 134 29.47 32.83 8.79
N ASN A 135 29.09 32.66 10.05
CA ASN A 135 28.59 33.75 10.89
C ASN A 135 29.63 34.80 11.21
N ALA A 136 30.90 34.42 11.45
CA ALA A 136 31.99 35.33 11.62
C ALA A 136 32.25 36.14 10.35
N THR A 137 32.29 35.49 9.20
CA THR A 137 32.42 36.15 7.88
C THR A 137 31.28 37.15 7.61
N LEU A 138 30.02 36.74 7.89
CA LEU A 138 28.86 37.62 7.75
C LEU A 138 28.95 38.85 8.67
N SER A 139 29.41 38.66 9.90
CA SER A 139 29.60 39.77 10.85
C SER A 139 30.62 40.77 10.36
N ALA A 140 31.75 40.31 9.81
CA ALA A 140 32.77 41.14 9.19
C ALA A 140 32.24 41.89 7.95
N ALA A 141 31.56 41.18 7.05
CA ALA A 141 30.96 41.77 5.85
C ALA A 141 29.91 42.86 6.19
N ARG A 142 29.09 42.63 7.22
CA ARG A 142 28.15 43.66 7.71
C ARG A 142 28.83 44.92 8.23
N ALA A 143 29.93 44.76 8.97
CA ALA A 143 30.68 45.88 9.47
C ALA A 143 31.29 46.69 8.30
N SER A 144 31.91 46.02 7.33
CA SER A 144 32.53 46.67 6.16
C SER A 144 31.45 47.37 5.30
N ALA A 145 30.35 46.73 5.00
CA ALA A 145 29.25 47.30 4.21
C ALA A 145 28.66 48.56 4.87
N ARG A 146 28.48 48.53 6.20
CA ARG A 146 27.96 49.68 6.94
C ARG A 146 28.91 50.88 6.90
N ILE A 147 30.24 50.64 6.99
CA ILE A 147 31.24 51.69 6.88
C ILE A 147 31.21 52.29 5.47
N ALA A 148 31.29 51.44 4.43
CA ALA A 148 31.27 51.88 3.04
C ALA A 148 29.99 52.63 2.66
N GLU A 149 28.83 52.19 3.19
CA GLU A 149 27.57 52.91 3.01
C GLU A 149 27.59 54.31 3.61
N ALA A 150 28.13 54.46 4.82
CA ALA A 150 28.26 55.74 5.48
C ALA A 150 29.21 56.71 4.72
N ASP A 151 30.33 56.17 4.22
CA ASP A 151 31.29 56.89 3.44
C ASP A 151 30.75 57.31 2.07
N PHE A 152 30.02 56.41 1.40
CA PHE A 152 29.32 56.72 0.14
C PHE A 152 28.27 57.80 0.32
N LYS A 153 27.39 57.72 1.33
CA LYS A 153 26.41 58.75 1.63
C LYS A 153 27.03 60.12 1.89
N ARG A 154 28.15 60.14 2.60
CA ARG A 154 28.92 61.37 2.84
C ARG A 154 29.51 61.90 1.55
N ALA A 155 30.14 61.04 0.73
CA ALA A 155 30.70 61.42 -0.55
C ALA A 155 29.60 61.94 -1.53
N GLU A 156 28.43 61.33 -1.54
CA GLU A 156 27.29 61.73 -2.36
C GLU A 156 26.81 63.16 -2.00
N ALA A 157 26.66 63.48 -0.70
CA ALA A 157 26.29 64.77 -0.22
C ALA A 157 27.33 65.83 -0.58
N LEU A 158 28.66 65.55 -0.32
CA LEU A 158 29.72 66.48 -0.63
C LEU A 158 29.94 66.70 -2.14
N HIS A 159 29.61 65.69 -2.97
CA HIS A 159 29.69 65.81 -4.41
C HIS A 159 28.53 66.66 -4.95
N ALA A 160 27.33 66.49 -4.39
CA ALA A 160 26.15 67.30 -4.72
C ALA A 160 26.39 68.80 -4.42
N ASP A 161 27.17 69.12 -3.37
CA ASP A 161 27.59 70.47 -3.01
C ASP A 161 28.86 70.93 -3.74
N GLU A 162 29.34 70.15 -4.75
CA GLU A 162 30.56 70.40 -5.55
C GLU A 162 31.89 70.51 -4.71
N ILE A 163 31.90 69.95 -3.49
CA ILE A 163 33.02 70.04 -2.56
C ILE A 163 34.10 69.02 -2.89
N ILE A 164 33.76 67.82 -3.44
CA ILE A 164 34.71 66.77 -3.79
C ILE A 164 34.73 66.50 -5.29
N ALA A 165 35.84 65.96 -5.78
CA ALA A 165 36.00 65.56 -7.17
C ALA A 165 35.12 64.38 -7.52
N GLN A 166 34.62 64.31 -8.76
CA GLN A 166 33.88 63.16 -9.26
C GLN A 166 34.62 61.83 -9.08
N LYS A 167 35.93 61.80 -9.19
CA LYS A 167 36.75 60.62 -8.96
C LYS A 167 36.57 60.03 -7.56
N ASP A 168 36.52 60.88 -6.54
CA ASP A 168 36.37 60.44 -5.15
C ASP A 168 34.98 59.93 -4.86
N TYR A 169 33.94 60.53 -5.42
CA TYR A 169 32.58 60.04 -5.40
C TYR A 169 32.46 58.65 -6.06
N LEU A 170 33.00 58.50 -7.28
CA LEU A 170 32.94 57.21 -7.99
C LEU A 170 33.75 56.10 -7.24
N ARG A 171 34.81 56.44 -6.56
CA ARG A 171 35.58 55.50 -5.71
C ARG A 171 34.77 55.06 -4.50
N ALA A 172 34.10 55.99 -3.79
CA ALA A 172 33.25 55.65 -2.65
C ALA A 172 32.06 54.79 -3.08
N ARG A 173 31.46 55.10 -4.23
CA ARG A 173 30.41 54.32 -4.82
C ARG A 173 30.84 52.90 -5.16
N ALA A 174 31.97 52.74 -5.82
CA ALA A 174 32.52 51.41 -6.19
C ALA A 174 32.79 50.55 -4.96
N GLU A 175 33.36 51.15 -3.87
CA GLU A 175 33.60 50.41 -2.62
C GLU A 175 32.31 50.04 -1.92
N TYR A 176 31.28 50.91 -1.92
CA TYR A 176 29.94 50.59 -1.42
C TYR A 176 29.33 49.41 -2.21
N GLU A 177 29.32 49.49 -3.54
CA GLU A 177 28.77 48.42 -4.40
C GLU A 177 29.48 47.07 -4.17
N LYS A 178 30.79 47.07 -4.02
CA LYS A 178 31.61 45.91 -3.74
C LYS A 178 31.29 45.30 -2.37
N THR A 179 31.31 46.08 -1.30
CA THR A 179 31.02 45.58 0.05
C THR A 179 29.57 45.14 0.21
N ALA A 180 28.62 45.76 -0.48
CA ALA A 180 27.23 45.31 -0.54
C ALA A 180 27.09 43.95 -1.26
N ALA A 181 27.91 43.69 -2.27
CA ALA A 181 27.92 42.38 -2.94
C ALA A 181 28.54 41.29 -2.02
N GLU A 182 29.64 41.62 -1.31
CA GLU A 182 30.26 40.73 -0.33
C GLU A 182 29.31 40.38 0.82
N LEU A 183 28.56 41.37 1.32
CA LEU A 183 27.54 41.15 2.35
C LEU A 183 26.46 40.17 1.85
N ARG A 184 25.92 40.38 0.65
CA ARG A 184 24.89 39.46 0.07
C ARG A 184 25.44 38.04 -0.08
N ALA A 185 26.68 37.87 -0.52
CA ALA A 185 27.31 36.57 -0.65
C ALA A 185 27.50 35.89 0.71
N ALA A 186 27.86 36.62 1.76
CA ALA A 186 27.99 36.07 3.12
C ALA A 186 26.61 35.71 3.71
N GLU A 187 25.57 36.48 3.46
CA GLU A 187 24.19 36.18 3.89
C GLU A 187 23.69 34.91 3.21
N GLU A 188 23.92 34.75 1.91
CA GLU A 188 23.54 33.55 1.17
C GLU A 188 24.25 32.31 1.67
N ARG A 189 25.53 32.41 1.99
CA ARG A 189 26.30 31.29 2.57
C ARG A 189 25.67 30.81 3.89
N VAL A 190 25.29 31.71 4.79
CA VAL A 190 24.61 31.36 6.06
C VAL A 190 23.26 30.71 5.78
N ARG A 191 22.51 31.18 4.79
CA ARG A 191 21.22 30.64 4.41
C ARG A 191 21.34 29.21 3.84
N VAL A 192 22.34 28.96 2.99
CA VAL A 192 22.63 27.62 2.44
C VAL A 192 23.00 26.62 3.55
N LEU A 193 23.64 27.08 4.63
CA LEU A 193 23.90 26.25 5.80
C LEU A 193 22.67 26.02 6.70
N GLY A 194 21.48 26.48 6.29
CA GLY A 194 20.23 26.26 6.99
C GLY A 194 19.95 27.22 8.14
N ALA A 195 20.75 28.28 8.30
CA ALA A 195 20.56 29.28 9.36
C ALA A 195 19.96 30.58 8.81
N ASN A 196 19.30 31.32 9.70
CA ASN A 196 18.75 32.63 9.35
C ASN A 196 19.83 33.71 9.52
N PRO A 197 20.21 34.44 8.45
CA PRO A 197 21.21 35.49 8.56
C PRO A 197 20.86 36.56 9.58
N SER A 198 19.59 36.88 9.81
CA SER A 198 19.17 37.91 10.78
C SER A 198 19.45 37.51 12.24
N GLU A 199 19.63 36.24 12.53
CA GLU A 199 19.96 35.70 13.84
C GLU A 199 21.48 35.47 14.01
N ALA A 200 22.23 35.70 12.95
CA ALA A 200 23.70 35.60 13.00
C ALA A 200 24.27 36.55 14.05
N GLY A 201 25.16 36.00 14.88
CA GLY A 201 25.73 36.71 16.02
C GLY A 201 25.05 36.47 17.38
N ARG A 202 23.79 36.00 17.39
CA ARG A 202 23.10 35.61 18.64
C ARG A 202 23.25 34.12 18.96
N GLY A 203 23.30 33.27 17.93
CA GLY A 203 23.36 31.82 18.06
C GLY A 203 24.74 31.19 17.92
N GLY A 204 25.77 31.98 17.47
CA GLY A 204 27.11 31.48 17.23
C GLY A 204 27.18 30.37 16.18
N ALA A 205 27.69 29.21 16.58
CA ALA A 205 27.79 28.00 15.73
C ALA A 205 26.59 27.07 15.82
N ARG A 206 25.51 27.45 16.53
CA ARG A 206 24.35 26.59 16.82
C ARG A 206 23.29 26.70 15.75
N LEU A 207 22.85 25.54 15.26
CA LEU A 207 21.78 25.37 14.30
C LEU A 207 20.59 24.67 14.96
N SER A 208 19.41 25.27 14.89
CA SER A 208 18.17 24.70 15.37
C SER A 208 17.55 23.80 14.29
N ILE A 209 17.41 22.52 14.58
CA ILE A 209 16.70 21.56 13.72
C ILE A 209 15.24 21.54 14.15
N THR A 210 14.33 21.89 13.24
CA THR A 210 12.89 22.05 13.53
C THR A 210 12.03 21.11 12.70
N ALA A 211 10.82 20.84 13.19
CA ALA A 211 9.82 20.04 12.47
C ALA A 211 9.28 20.82 11.26
N PRO A 212 9.23 20.22 10.05
CA PRO A 212 8.73 20.91 8.85
C PRO A 212 7.22 21.12 8.86
N PHE A 213 6.48 20.24 9.53
CA PHE A 213 5.03 20.29 9.70
C PHE A 213 4.61 19.67 11.04
N ALA A 214 3.34 19.82 11.40
CA ALA A 214 2.77 19.20 12.61
C ALA A 214 2.59 17.70 12.42
N GLY A 215 3.06 16.91 13.39
CA GLY A 215 2.98 15.46 13.32
C GLY A 215 3.58 14.78 14.54
N THR A 216 3.85 13.49 14.42
CA THR A 216 4.46 12.67 15.47
C THR A 216 5.89 12.30 15.08
N VAL A 217 6.81 12.35 16.03
CA VAL A 217 8.18 11.84 15.85
C VAL A 217 8.14 10.31 15.84
N VAL A 218 8.22 9.69 14.67
CA VAL A 218 8.13 8.23 14.49
C VAL A 218 9.48 7.54 14.60
N ALA A 219 10.56 8.26 14.34
CA ALA A 219 11.92 7.76 14.54
C ALA A 219 12.85 8.88 15.00
N ARG A 220 13.81 8.53 15.85
CA ARG A 220 14.88 9.41 16.34
C ARG A 220 16.19 8.64 16.38
N LYS A 221 17.13 9.10 15.58
CA LYS A 221 18.53 8.63 15.60
C LYS A 221 19.47 9.60 16.33
N ALA A 222 19.04 10.86 16.47
CA ALA A 222 19.83 11.88 17.12
C ALA A 222 20.17 11.52 18.58
N THR A 223 21.46 11.50 18.90
CA THR A 223 21.99 11.29 20.25
C THR A 223 22.90 12.47 20.63
N VAL A 224 22.77 12.97 21.86
CA VAL A 224 23.61 14.08 22.34
C VAL A 224 25.06 13.67 22.34
N GLY A 225 25.92 14.52 21.76
CA GLY A 225 27.36 14.29 21.61
C GLY A 225 27.78 13.63 20.29
N GLU A 226 26.86 13.01 19.56
CA GLU A 226 27.12 12.41 18.25
C GLU A 226 27.31 13.48 17.15
N LEU A 227 27.98 13.08 16.08
CA LEU A 227 28.17 13.87 14.88
C LEU A 227 26.96 13.69 13.97
N ALA A 228 26.23 14.77 13.70
CA ALA A 228 25.19 14.79 12.69
C ALA A 228 25.80 15.13 11.32
N THR A 229 25.42 14.38 10.30
CA THR A 229 25.84 14.57 8.92
C THR A 229 24.65 14.82 8.00
N PRO A 230 24.80 15.55 6.88
CA PRO A 230 23.72 15.80 5.93
C PRO A 230 23.13 14.53 5.28
N SER A 231 23.93 13.45 5.22
CA SER A 231 23.55 12.18 4.60
C SER A 231 22.61 11.33 5.48
N GLU A 232 22.58 11.60 6.80
CA GLU A 232 21.82 10.79 7.75
C GLU A 232 20.66 11.57 8.37
N PRO A 233 19.43 11.07 8.27
CA PRO A 233 18.30 11.69 8.94
C PRO A 233 18.40 11.49 10.46
N MET A 234 18.25 12.58 11.20
CA MET A 234 18.25 12.60 12.67
C MET A 234 16.88 12.21 13.23
N PHE A 235 15.81 12.61 12.55
CA PHE A 235 14.43 12.36 12.93
C PHE A 235 13.60 11.93 11.72
N ALA A 236 12.51 11.22 12.00
CA ALA A 236 11.41 11.07 11.07
C ALA A 236 10.14 11.62 11.73
N VAL A 237 9.47 12.55 11.05
CA VAL A 237 8.20 13.15 11.49
C VAL A 237 7.12 12.74 10.51
N ALA A 238 6.00 12.23 11.02
CA ALA A 238 4.87 11.80 10.21
C ALA A 238 3.56 12.39 10.76
N ASP A 239 2.72 12.87 9.86
CA ASP A 239 1.30 13.09 10.18
C ASP A 239 0.56 11.78 9.94
N LEU A 240 0.19 11.12 11.03
CA LEU A 240 -0.49 9.83 11.01
C LEU A 240 -2.02 9.94 10.99
N SER A 241 -2.58 11.12 10.76
CA SER A 241 -4.04 11.32 10.64
C SER A 241 -4.65 10.62 9.42
N THR A 242 -3.81 10.36 8.42
CA THR A 242 -4.09 9.52 7.26
C THR A 242 -2.96 8.53 7.06
N VAL A 243 -3.31 7.31 6.71
CA VAL A 243 -2.34 6.25 6.40
C VAL A 243 -2.61 5.68 5.02
N TRP A 244 -1.58 5.15 4.42
CA TRP A 244 -1.69 4.40 3.17
C TRP A 244 -1.64 2.92 3.46
N ILE A 245 -2.48 2.18 2.75
CA ILE A 245 -2.44 0.73 2.75
C ILE A 245 -1.86 0.32 1.40
N GLU A 246 -0.70 -0.27 1.43
CA GLU A 246 -0.04 -0.80 0.25
C GLU A 246 -0.46 -2.25 0.05
N ALA A 247 -1.32 -2.47 -0.93
CA ALA A 247 -1.88 -3.77 -1.29
C ALA A 247 -1.13 -4.33 -2.51
N ASN A 248 -0.67 -5.57 -2.43
CA ASN A 248 0.13 -6.21 -3.46
C ASN A 248 -0.74 -7.06 -4.39
N LEU A 249 -1.16 -6.47 -5.52
CA LEU A 249 -2.02 -7.12 -6.51
C LEU A 249 -1.22 -8.09 -7.39
N THR A 250 -1.71 -9.32 -7.55
CA THR A 250 -1.20 -10.23 -8.58
C THR A 250 -1.68 -9.81 -9.97
N GLU A 251 -1.04 -10.31 -11.03
CA GLU A 251 -1.45 -10.03 -12.42
C GLU A 251 -2.92 -10.37 -12.67
N ALA A 252 -3.42 -11.48 -12.10
CA ALA A 252 -4.83 -11.88 -12.26
C ALA A 252 -5.82 -10.91 -11.57
N MET A 253 -5.38 -10.21 -10.52
CA MET A 253 -6.21 -9.23 -9.79
C MET A 253 -6.20 -7.86 -10.47
N LEU A 254 -5.13 -7.55 -11.21
CA LEU A 254 -4.92 -6.21 -11.80
C LEU A 254 -6.06 -5.79 -12.74
N ALA A 255 -6.59 -6.71 -13.53
CA ALA A 255 -7.69 -6.44 -14.45
C ALA A 255 -8.99 -6.02 -13.74
N ARG A 256 -9.14 -6.40 -12.46
CA ARG A 256 -10.35 -6.23 -11.65
C ARG A 256 -10.28 -5.01 -10.73
N VAL A 257 -9.09 -4.48 -10.44
CA VAL A 257 -8.88 -3.36 -9.50
C VAL A 257 -8.57 -2.08 -10.27
N ARG A 258 -9.27 -1.00 -9.94
CA ARG A 258 -9.07 0.32 -10.56
C ARG A 258 -8.91 1.41 -9.51
N SER A 259 -8.23 2.48 -9.89
CA SER A 259 -8.22 3.70 -9.09
C SER A 259 -9.64 4.23 -8.93
N GLY A 260 -9.98 4.64 -7.73
CA GLY A 260 -11.32 5.08 -7.37
C GLY A 260 -12.19 4.00 -6.73
N ALA A 261 -11.82 2.71 -6.81
CA ALA A 261 -12.57 1.63 -6.19
C ALA A 261 -12.63 1.78 -4.66
N LYS A 262 -13.77 1.40 -4.08
CA LYS A 262 -13.90 1.34 -2.63
C LYS A 262 -13.12 0.13 -2.11
N ALA A 263 -12.58 0.28 -0.92
CA ALA A 263 -11.85 -0.77 -0.25
C ALA A 263 -12.21 -0.81 1.23
N SER A 264 -12.36 -2.00 1.76
CA SER A 264 -12.51 -2.25 3.18
C SER A 264 -11.27 -2.96 3.70
N VAL A 265 -10.70 -2.46 4.79
CA VAL A 265 -9.44 -2.96 5.35
C VAL A 265 -9.70 -3.49 6.76
N SER A 266 -9.23 -4.68 7.04
CA SER A 266 -9.23 -5.30 8.37
C SER A 266 -7.80 -5.52 8.85
N VAL A 267 -7.59 -5.36 10.16
CA VAL A 267 -6.28 -5.50 10.81
C VAL A 267 -6.44 -6.49 11.95
N ASP A 268 -5.53 -7.42 12.10
CA ASP A 268 -5.62 -8.46 13.12
C ASP A 268 -5.57 -7.89 14.57
N ALA A 269 -5.00 -6.67 14.72
CA ALA A 269 -4.97 -5.95 15.99
C ALA A 269 -6.38 -5.50 16.48
N TYR A 270 -7.37 -5.42 15.57
CA TYR A 270 -8.73 -4.98 15.87
C TYR A 270 -9.75 -5.95 15.23
N PRO A 271 -9.93 -7.14 15.83
CA PRO A 271 -10.81 -8.17 15.27
C PRO A 271 -12.25 -7.67 15.17
N GLY A 272 -12.87 -7.89 13.99
CA GLY A 272 -14.27 -7.50 13.76
C GLY A 272 -14.47 -6.05 13.35
N GLU A 273 -13.44 -5.20 13.38
CA GLU A 273 -13.51 -3.84 12.87
C GLU A 273 -13.08 -3.77 11.41
N VAL A 274 -13.75 -2.92 10.66
CA VAL A 274 -13.48 -2.67 9.24
C VAL A 274 -13.24 -1.18 9.04
N PHE A 275 -12.13 -0.85 8.43
CA PHE A 275 -11.75 0.51 8.08
C PHE A 275 -12.04 0.73 6.59
N GLU A 276 -12.85 1.73 6.29
CA GLU A 276 -13.20 2.04 4.90
C GLU A 276 -12.21 3.02 4.29
N GLY A 277 -11.84 2.75 3.05
CA GLY A 277 -10.93 3.56 2.27
C GLY A 277 -11.22 3.49 0.77
N LYS A 278 -10.34 4.12 0.01
CA LYS A 278 -10.45 4.20 -1.43
C LYS A 278 -9.10 3.93 -2.07
N VAL A 279 -9.09 3.17 -3.17
CA VAL A 279 -7.90 2.99 -4.00
C VAL A 279 -7.59 4.32 -4.68
N THR A 280 -6.48 4.95 -4.30
CA THR A 280 -6.04 6.23 -4.86
C THR A 280 -5.07 6.05 -6.01
N TYR A 281 -4.34 4.95 -6.04
CA TYR A 281 -3.33 4.69 -7.04
C TYR A 281 -3.13 3.18 -7.27
N VAL A 282 -2.88 2.80 -8.51
CA VAL A 282 -2.42 1.46 -8.91
C VAL A 282 -1.15 1.68 -9.73
N ALA A 283 -0.06 1.03 -9.37
CA ALA A 283 1.21 1.23 -10.05
C ALA A 283 1.17 0.75 -11.50
N GLY A 284 1.83 1.49 -12.38
CA GLY A 284 1.95 1.12 -13.80
C GLY A 284 3.06 0.11 -14.09
N MET A 285 3.80 -0.31 -13.05
CA MET A 285 4.92 -1.24 -13.20
C MET A 285 4.82 -2.34 -12.16
N LEU A 286 5.09 -3.57 -12.59
CA LEU A 286 5.18 -4.74 -11.75
C LEU A 286 6.51 -4.74 -10.99
N ASP A 287 6.48 -5.00 -9.70
CA ASP A 287 7.67 -5.26 -8.90
C ASP A 287 8.25 -6.63 -9.27
N LYS A 288 9.50 -6.66 -9.70
CA LYS A 288 10.14 -7.87 -10.22
C LYS A 288 10.43 -8.92 -9.14
N ALA A 289 10.61 -8.49 -7.89
CA ALA A 289 10.95 -9.39 -6.78
C ALA A 289 9.72 -10.11 -6.25
N SER A 290 8.63 -9.38 -6.04
CA SER A 290 7.36 -9.92 -5.54
C SER A 290 6.44 -10.43 -6.64
N ARG A 291 6.63 -10.03 -7.90
CA ARG A 291 5.72 -10.22 -9.05
C ARG A 291 4.32 -9.71 -8.77
N THR A 292 4.24 -8.57 -8.09
CA THR A 292 2.97 -7.91 -7.77
C THR A 292 2.99 -6.47 -8.25
N VAL A 293 1.81 -5.89 -8.40
CA VAL A 293 1.62 -4.48 -8.69
C VAL A 293 1.10 -3.82 -7.43
N PRO A 294 1.84 -2.89 -6.81
CA PRO A 294 1.37 -2.21 -5.63
C PRO A 294 0.19 -1.30 -5.95
N ALA A 295 -0.87 -1.43 -5.15
CA ALA A 295 -2.02 -0.53 -5.14
C ALA A 295 -2.07 0.19 -3.80
N ARG A 296 -2.35 1.49 -3.84
CA ARG A 296 -2.45 2.33 -2.66
C ARG A 296 -3.90 2.60 -2.32
N ILE A 297 -4.26 2.29 -1.09
CA ILE A 297 -5.56 2.63 -0.51
C ILE A 297 -5.31 3.68 0.57
N GLU A 298 -6.04 4.77 0.53
CA GLU A 298 -5.96 5.81 1.54
C GLU A 298 -7.06 5.64 2.59
N LEU A 299 -6.65 5.68 3.87
CA LEU A 299 -7.54 5.59 5.02
C LEU A 299 -7.38 6.76 5.97
N ALA A 300 -8.50 7.21 6.52
CA ALA A 300 -8.48 8.12 7.65
C ALA A 300 -8.10 7.36 8.94
N ASN A 301 -7.19 7.94 9.72
CA ASN A 301 -6.69 7.38 10.98
C ASN A 301 -6.72 8.44 12.08
N LYS A 302 -7.91 9.01 12.33
CA LYS A 302 -8.07 10.12 13.29
C LYS A 302 -7.70 9.73 14.71
N ASP A 303 -7.92 8.48 15.06
CA ASP A 303 -7.69 7.95 16.40
C ASP A 303 -6.23 7.46 16.60
N GLY A 304 -5.40 7.49 15.55
CA GLY A 304 -4.01 7.03 15.58
C GLY A 304 -3.84 5.53 15.87
N ARG A 305 -4.90 4.73 15.68
CA ARG A 305 -4.93 3.28 15.97
C ARG A 305 -4.16 2.48 14.92
N LEU A 306 -4.27 2.86 13.68
CA LEU A 306 -3.54 2.25 12.57
C LEU A 306 -2.10 2.76 12.61
N LYS A 307 -1.16 1.84 12.84
CA LYS A 307 0.25 2.18 12.92
C LYS A 307 0.98 1.67 11.67
N PRO A 308 1.93 2.44 11.14
CA PRO A 308 2.81 1.96 10.08
C PRO A 308 3.43 0.61 10.41
N GLU A 309 3.72 -0.18 9.39
CA GLU A 309 4.26 -1.54 9.42
C GLU A 309 3.29 -2.62 9.96
N MET A 310 2.05 -2.30 10.33
CA MET A 310 1.04 -3.32 10.62
C MET A 310 0.61 -4.03 9.34
N PHE A 311 0.37 -5.34 9.46
CA PHE A 311 -0.25 -6.13 8.40
C PHE A 311 -1.76 -5.89 8.37
N ALA A 312 -2.31 -5.89 7.17
CA ALA A 312 -3.72 -5.71 6.91
C ALA A 312 -4.21 -6.63 5.81
N LYS A 313 -5.52 -6.87 5.78
CA LYS A 313 -6.21 -7.52 4.66
C LYS A 313 -7.13 -6.49 4.03
N ALA A 314 -6.92 -6.22 2.75
CA ALA A 314 -7.74 -5.30 1.99
C ALA A 314 -8.72 -6.09 1.11
N ARG A 315 -9.99 -5.70 1.15
CA ARG A 315 -11.04 -6.14 0.24
C ARG A 315 -11.39 -4.97 -0.65
N ILE A 316 -11.05 -5.08 -1.91
CA ILE A 316 -11.23 -4.03 -2.91
C ILE A 316 -12.42 -4.41 -3.78
N GLU A 317 -13.40 -3.54 -3.93
CA GLU A 317 -14.50 -3.74 -4.87
C GLU A 317 -13.93 -3.83 -6.29
N ALA A 318 -14.20 -4.94 -6.98
CA ALA A 318 -13.84 -5.08 -8.38
C ALA A 318 -14.67 -4.09 -9.20
N GLY A 319 -13.96 -3.23 -9.97
CA GLY A 319 -14.59 -2.11 -10.67
C GLY A 319 -15.70 -2.51 -11.63
N ASP A 320 -16.47 -1.55 -12.10
CA ASP A 320 -17.56 -1.46 -13.11
C ASP A 320 -18.34 -2.71 -13.55
N ALA A 321 -18.06 -3.90 -13.02
CA ALA A 321 -18.97 -5.01 -13.21
C ALA A 321 -20.26 -4.68 -12.46
N PRO A 322 -21.40 -4.57 -13.15
CA PRO A 322 -22.66 -4.39 -12.45
C PRO A 322 -22.81 -5.52 -11.45
N ALA A 323 -23.25 -5.16 -10.23
CA ALA A 323 -23.54 -6.16 -9.21
C ALA A 323 -24.36 -7.28 -9.86
N THR A 324 -23.75 -8.45 -9.99
CA THR A 324 -24.42 -9.57 -10.66
C THR A 324 -25.34 -10.19 -9.64
N GLU A 325 -26.61 -10.31 -9.99
CA GLU A 325 -27.55 -11.06 -9.17
C GLU A 325 -27.11 -12.52 -9.11
N ARG A 326 -26.65 -12.93 -7.94
CA ARG A 326 -26.21 -14.30 -7.67
C ARG A 326 -26.97 -14.87 -6.49
N LEU A 327 -27.22 -16.16 -6.55
CA LEU A 327 -27.82 -16.89 -5.44
C LEU A 327 -26.74 -17.13 -4.38
N ALA A 328 -26.96 -16.63 -3.17
CA ALA A 328 -26.04 -16.84 -2.07
C ALA A 328 -26.75 -17.38 -0.85
N VAL A 329 -26.25 -18.47 -0.28
CA VAL A 329 -26.76 -19.13 0.91
C VAL A 329 -25.87 -18.88 2.10
N PRO A 330 -26.41 -18.68 3.32
CA PRO A 330 -25.59 -18.61 4.53
C PRO A 330 -24.73 -19.86 4.68
N ASP A 331 -23.48 -19.70 5.15
CA ASP A 331 -22.59 -20.84 5.35
C ASP A 331 -23.16 -21.88 6.32
N ASP A 332 -23.97 -21.46 7.31
CA ASP A 332 -24.69 -22.34 8.25
C ASP A 332 -25.75 -23.21 7.62
N ALA A 333 -26.23 -22.86 6.42
CA ALA A 333 -27.18 -23.66 5.65
C ALA A 333 -26.54 -24.84 4.90
N ILE A 334 -25.19 -24.79 4.77
CA ILE A 334 -24.44 -25.76 3.98
C ILE A 334 -23.88 -26.85 4.88
N VAL A 335 -24.19 -28.09 4.58
CA VAL A 335 -23.65 -29.26 5.25
C VAL A 335 -22.94 -30.16 4.26
N LEU A 336 -21.93 -30.88 4.70
CA LEU A 336 -21.29 -31.91 3.87
C LEU A 336 -22.01 -33.24 4.05
N LEU A 337 -22.57 -33.78 2.98
CA LEU A 337 -23.11 -35.14 2.91
C LEU A 337 -22.23 -35.95 1.96
N GLN A 338 -21.68 -37.05 2.44
CA GLN A 338 -20.76 -37.92 1.66
C GLN A 338 -19.63 -37.12 0.95
N GLY A 339 -19.12 -36.05 1.61
CA GLY A 339 -18.09 -35.18 1.06
C GLY A 339 -18.60 -34.10 0.10
N GLN A 340 -19.88 -34.05 -0.24
CA GLN A 340 -20.45 -33.06 -1.14
C GLN A 340 -21.17 -31.93 -0.37
N PRO A 341 -20.96 -30.66 -0.71
CA PRO A 341 -21.77 -29.56 -0.18
C PRO A 341 -23.25 -29.76 -0.51
N THR A 342 -24.10 -29.71 0.50
CA THR A 342 -25.52 -30.00 0.39
C THR A 342 -26.33 -29.00 1.19
N VAL A 343 -27.45 -28.57 0.64
CA VAL A 343 -28.47 -27.74 1.33
C VAL A 343 -29.77 -28.50 1.44
N PHE A 344 -30.64 -28.11 2.38
CA PHE A 344 -31.96 -28.69 2.50
C PHE A 344 -33.00 -27.72 1.94
N VAL A 345 -33.79 -28.23 0.95
CA VAL A 345 -34.89 -27.49 0.33
C VAL A 345 -36.20 -27.93 1.00
N ALA A 346 -37.02 -26.98 1.43
CA ALA A 346 -38.30 -27.24 2.02
C ALA A 346 -39.34 -27.47 0.91
N GLU A 347 -39.87 -28.69 0.83
CA GLU A 347 -40.95 -29.12 -0.07
C GLU A 347 -42.26 -29.26 0.72
N ALA A 348 -43.37 -29.57 0.04
CA ALA A 348 -44.68 -29.67 0.66
C ALA A 348 -44.75 -30.72 1.78
N ASP A 349 -44.04 -31.84 1.62
CA ASP A 349 -44.10 -32.98 2.51
C ASP A 349 -42.82 -33.18 3.39
N GLY A 350 -41.89 -32.23 3.37
CA GLY A 350 -40.68 -32.34 4.16
C GLY A 350 -39.46 -31.56 3.61
N PHE A 351 -38.30 -32.06 3.92
CA PHE A 351 -37.03 -31.46 3.51
C PHE A 351 -36.24 -32.42 2.62
N ALA A 352 -35.89 -31.96 1.44
CA ALA A 352 -35.08 -32.72 0.49
C ALA A 352 -33.61 -32.25 0.53
N PRO A 353 -32.64 -33.16 0.74
CA PRO A 353 -31.22 -32.82 0.58
C PRO A 353 -30.92 -32.63 -0.89
N ARG A 354 -30.22 -31.54 -1.22
CA ARG A 354 -29.83 -31.21 -2.59
C ARG A 354 -28.36 -30.81 -2.63
N ALA A 355 -27.59 -31.54 -3.42
CA ALA A 355 -26.16 -31.19 -3.63
C ALA A 355 -26.09 -29.86 -4.39
N VAL A 356 -25.14 -29.02 -3.97
CA VAL A 356 -24.90 -27.71 -4.56
C VAL A 356 -23.44 -27.57 -4.95
N GLU A 357 -23.18 -26.88 -6.05
CA GLU A 357 -21.86 -26.42 -6.40
C GLU A 357 -21.65 -25.00 -5.88
N LEU A 358 -20.64 -24.82 -5.07
CA LEU A 358 -20.31 -23.54 -4.48
C LEU A 358 -19.17 -22.89 -5.28
N SER A 359 -19.18 -21.56 -5.36
CA SER A 359 -18.05 -20.81 -5.94
C SER A 359 -17.34 -19.97 -4.89
N GLU A 360 -17.73 -18.74 -4.69
CA GLU A 360 -17.05 -17.79 -3.83
C GLU A 360 -17.78 -17.62 -2.49
N LYS A 361 -17.00 -17.37 -1.43
CA LYS A 361 -17.55 -16.97 -0.12
C LYS A 361 -17.56 -15.46 0.00
N HIS A 362 -18.69 -14.91 0.42
CA HIS A 362 -18.88 -13.48 0.57
C HIS A 362 -19.64 -13.16 1.86
N GLY A 363 -18.97 -12.53 2.83
CA GLY A 363 -19.63 -12.04 4.06
C GLY A 363 -20.40 -13.10 4.86
N GLY A 364 -19.87 -14.33 4.99
CA GLY A 364 -20.56 -15.44 5.69
C GLY A 364 -21.64 -16.13 4.87
N ARG A 365 -21.69 -15.85 3.57
CA ARG A 365 -22.56 -16.52 2.59
C ARG A 365 -21.71 -17.12 1.48
N SER A 366 -22.11 -18.29 0.99
CA SER A 366 -21.49 -18.95 -0.17
C SER A 366 -22.35 -18.76 -1.41
N VAL A 367 -21.72 -18.34 -2.51
CA VAL A 367 -22.39 -18.19 -3.80
C VAL A 367 -22.61 -19.57 -4.41
N VAL A 368 -23.84 -19.87 -4.81
CA VAL A 368 -24.22 -21.13 -5.43
C VAL A 368 -24.17 -21.00 -6.95
N ARG A 369 -23.38 -21.88 -7.59
CA ARG A 369 -23.29 -21.98 -9.05
C ARG A 369 -24.40 -22.79 -9.66
N SER A 370 -24.74 -23.92 -9.02
CA SER A 370 -25.75 -24.85 -9.46
C SER A 370 -26.36 -25.64 -8.30
N GLY A 371 -27.53 -26.21 -8.48
CA GLY A 371 -28.21 -27.08 -7.51
C GLY A 371 -29.45 -26.47 -6.88
N VAL A 372 -29.64 -25.15 -6.86
CA VAL A 372 -30.84 -24.46 -6.36
C VAL A 372 -31.22 -23.30 -7.26
N ALA A 373 -32.51 -22.95 -7.26
CA ALA A 373 -33.06 -21.84 -8.04
C ALA A 373 -33.61 -20.72 -7.15
N ALA A 374 -33.70 -19.50 -7.71
CA ALA A 374 -34.36 -18.39 -7.05
C ALA A 374 -35.83 -18.71 -6.77
N GLY A 375 -36.35 -18.34 -5.60
CA GLY A 375 -37.70 -18.62 -5.16
C GLY A 375 -37.86 -19.93 -4.39
N GLU A 376 -36.84 -20.80 -4.36
CA GLU A 376 -36.89 -22.00 -3.54
C GLU A 376 -36.76 -21.67 -2.04
N ARG A 377 -37.40 -22.47 -1.22
CA ARG A 377 -37.38 -22.33 0.24
C ARG A 377 -36.25 -23.17 0.81
N LEU A 378 -35.25 -22.55 1.40
CA LEU A 378 -34.08 -23.21 1.94
C LEU A 378 -34.03 -23.14 3.46
N VAL A 379 -33.51 -24.19 4.09
CA VAL A 379 -33.18 -24.19 5.51
C VAL A 379 -31.89 -23.39 5.71
N VAL A 380 -32.01 -22.20 6.28
CA VAL A 380 -30.85 -21.28 6.52
C VAL A 380 -30.23 -21.45 7.91
N ALA A 381 -30.94 -22.11 8.86
CA ALA A 381 -30.38 -22.46 10.15
C ALA A 381 -30.91 -23.83 10.59
N GLY A 382 -30.11 -24.59 11.33
CA GLY A 382 -30.45 -25.93 11.81
C GLY A 382 -30.22 -27.06 10.81
N ALA A 383 -29.55 -26.83 9.68
CA ALA A 383 -29.23 -27.83 8.67
C ALA A 383 -28.51 -29.08 9.22
N TYR A 384 -27.69 -28.92 10.25
CA TYR A 384 -26.99 -30.02 10.93
C TYR A 384 -27.94 -31.02 11.60
N ALA A 385 -29.10 -30.57 12.15
CA ALA A 385 -30.09 -31.44 12.74
C ALA A 385 -30.73 -32.34 11.67
N LEU A 386 -31.02 -31.78 10.48
CA LEU A 386 -31.54 -32.54 9.34
C LEU A 386 -30.49 -33.54 8.81
N LYS A 387 -29.22 -33.16 8.75
CA LYS A 387 -28.14 -34.08 8.40
C LYS A 387 -28.05 -35.25 9.36
N ALA A 388 -28.08 -35.02 10.67
CA ALA A 388 -27.99 -36.07 11.68
C ALA A 388 -29.17 -37.06 11.55
N ARG A 389 -30.38 -36.55 11.26
CA ARG A 389 -31.56 -37.38 11.06
C ARG A 389 -31.51 -38.20 9.77
N LEU A 390 -31.06 -37.62 8.68
CA LEU A 390 -30.86 -38.32 7.40
C LEU A 390 -29.88 -39.50 7.57
N LEU A 391 -28.77 -39.27 8.25
CA LEU A 391 -27.79 -40.33 8.52
C LEU A 391 -28.37 -41.44 9.41
N LYS A 392 -29.19 -41.08 10.43
CA LYS A 392 -29.85 -42.04 11.29
C LYS A 392 -30.91 -42.90 10.54
N SER A 393 -31.65 -42.32 9.60
CA SER A 393 -32.61 -43.07 8.77
C SER A 393 -31.91 -44.04 7.81
N GLN A 394 -30.70 -43.72 7.36
CA GLN A 394 -29.92 -44.62 6.50
C GLN A 394 -29.31 -45.82 7.26
N ILE A 395 -28.98 -45.65 8.55
CA ILE A 395 -28.40 -46.70 9.41
C ILE A 395 -29.51 -47.64 9.96
N GLY A 396 -30.77 -47.17 10.05
CA GLY A 396 -31.88 -47.95 10.60
C GLY A 396 -32.74 -48.69 9.56
N SER A 397 -32.29 -48.73 8.32
CA SER A 397 -32.98 -49.44 7.20
C SER A 397 -32.26 -50.73 6.76
N ASP A 398 -31.31 -51.24 7.52
CA ASP A 398 -30.69 -52.57 7.37
C ASP A 398 -31.35 -53.61 8.29
#